data_efc079715bef81beba34cceb43bc3d5f
#
_entry.id   efc079715bef81beba34cceb43bc3d5f
#
_cell.length_a   1.000
_cell.length_b   1.000
_cell.length_c   1.000
_cell.angle_alpha   90.00
_cell.angle_beta   90.00
_cell.angle_gamma   90.00
#
_symmetry.space_group_name_H-M   'P 1'
#
loop_
_entity.id
_entity.type
_entity.pdbx_description
1 polymer ?
#
loop_
_entity_poly.entity_id
_entity_poly.type
_entity_poly.pdbx_seq_one_letter_code
_entity_poly.pdbx_strand_id
1 'polypeptide(L)'
;MKEIGIYVHIPFCKQKCYYCDFKSYANKERLIEEYIKWLKYEIKEVGTGNKLDYENGLDDLVFVKTIYIGGGTPSYIDSKYIKEIIEEIKTNFKVSKDTEVTIEINPGTVDKQKLLDYMKSGINRVSIGLQSTDDDILRKIGRIHKYDDFLQTYNMAREVGFKNINVDLMLALPGQTVPKLKQGLKQIIALKPEHISLYSLILEEGTVLNKKVQNKEIELPDEDDERKMYWETKRILEEAGYIHYEISNFAKKGYESKHNLDCWNQKEYMGFGASAHSYTNNVRFSNIDSIEDYITCLLYTSDAADEL
;
A
#
# COMPACT_ATOMS: atom_id res chain seq x y z
N MET A 1 15.52 -23.55 2.61
CA MET A 1 14.17 -22.93 2.55
C MET A 1 14.35 -21.53 1.98
N LYS A 2 13.61 -21.20 0.95
CA LYS A 2 13.63 -19.91 0.27
C LYS A 2 12.79 -18.91 1.07
N GLU A 3 13.28 -17.70 1.28
CA GLU A 3 12.54 -16.62 1.94
C GLU A 3 11.91 -15.73 0.89
N ILE A 4 10.60 -15.42 1.02
CA ILE A 4 9.87 -14.56 0.08
C ILE A 4 9.05 -13.50 0.82
N GLY A 5 8.72 -12.43 0.09
CA GLY A 5 7.64 -11.52 0.43
C GLY A 5 6.32 -11.95 -0.19
N ILE A 6 5.19 -11.57 0.41
CA ILE A 6 3.87 -11.64 -0.21
C ILE A 6 3.32 -10.23 -0.33
N TYR A 7 2.85 -9.88 -1.54
CA TYR A 7 2.07 -8.68 -1.80
C TYR A 7 0.63 -9.06 -2.14
N VAL A 8 -0.35 -8.42 -1.50
CA VAL A 8 -1.78 -8.63 -1.80
C VAL A 8 -2.36 -7.32 -2.31
N HIS A 9 -2.91 -7.34 -3.50
CA HIS A 9 -3.54 -6.19 -4.11
C HIS A 9 -5.04 -6.15 -3.83
N ILE A 10 -5.52 -5.06 -3.23
CA ILE A 10 -6.95 -4.79 -3.00
C ILE A 10 -7.34 -3.59 -3.87
N PRO A 11 -7.97 -3.81 -5.04
CA PRO A 11 -8.15 -2.76 -6.05
C PRO A 11 -9.33 -1.83 -5.79
N PHE A 12 -9.92 -1.82 -4.60
CA PHE A 12 -11.14 -1.05 -4.29
C PHE A 12 -10.83 0.26 -3.61
N CYS A 13 -11.48 1.35 -4.07
CA CYS A 13 -11.43 2.67 -3.46
C CYS A 13 -12.84 3.24 -3.31
N LYS A 14 -13.07 4.05 -2.28
CA LYS A 14 -14.29 4.86 -2.19
C LYS A 14 -14.34 5.91 -3.30
N GLN A 15 -13.19 6.53 -3.57
CA GLN A 15 -12.98 7.51 -4.64
C GLN A 15 -11.53 7.41 -5.11
N LYS A 16 -11.30 7.51 -6.42
CA LYS A 16 -9.95 7.58 -6.99
C LYS A 16 -9.42 9.00 -6.88
N CYS A 17 -8.22 9.16 -6.29
CA CYS A 17 -7.54 10.44 -6.18
C CYS A 17 -7.14 10.96 -7.56
N TYR A 18 -7.04 12.28 -7.73
CA TYR A 18 -6.79 12.89 -9.05
C TYR A 18 -5.41 12.60 -9.62
N TYR A 19 -4.43 12.28 -8.77
CA TYR A 19 -3.06 11.94 -9.16
C TYR A 19 -2.82 10.44 -9.32
N CYS A 20 -3.78 9.59 -8.91
CA CYS A 20 -3.53 8.17 -8.73
C CYS A 20 -3.51 7.42 -10.07
N ASP A 21 -2.38 6.77 -10.35
CA ASP A 21 -2.17 5.87 -11.50
C ASP A 21 -2.36 4.39 -11.14
N PHE A 22 -2.37 4.05 -9.87
CA PHE A 22 -2.55 2.67 -9.43
C PHE A 22 -3.82 2.04 -10.01
N LYS A 23 -3.75 0.75 -10.30
CA LYS A 23 -4.89 -0.06 -10.77
C LYS A 23 -5.91 -0.23 -9.65
N SER A 24 -6.74 0.80 -9.48
CA SER A 24 -7.76 0.87 -8.44
C SER A 24 -9.05 1.44 -8.99
N TYR A 25 -10.18 0.97 -8.44
CA TYR A 25 -11.50 1.22 -8.97
C TYR A 25 -12.46 1.69 -7.89
N ALA A 26 -13.21 2.75 -8.18
CA ALA A 26 -14.35 3.18 -7.38
C ALA A 26 -15.65 2.60 -7.95
N ASN A 27 -16.68 2.54 -7.12
CA ASN A 27 -18.02 2.04 -7.51
C ASN A 27 -18.04 0.58 -8.00
N LYS A 28 -17.17 -0.28 -7.43
CA LYS A 28 -17.07 -1.70 -7.74
C LYS A 28 -17.39 -2.59 -6.51
N GLU A 29 -18.08 -2.04 -5.51
CA GLU A 29 -18.33 -2.72 -4.23
C GLU A 29 -19.03 -4.07 -4.41
N ARG A 30 -19.89 -4.18 -5.42
CA ARG A 30 -20.61 -5.42 -5.77
C ARG A 30 -19.69 -6.59 -6.10
N LEU A 31 -18.45 -6.33 -6.48
CA LEU A 31 -17.46 -7.34 -6.85
C LEU A 31 -16.56 -7.76 -5.67
N ILE A 32 -16.64 -7.10 -4.51
CA ILE A 32 -15.71 -7.34 -3.39
C ILE A 32 -15.78 -8.80 -2.94
N GLU A 33 -16.97 -9.33 -2.67
CA GLU A 33 -17.11 -10.68 -2.14
C GLU A 33 -16.60 -11.74 -3.13
N GLU A 34 -16.96 -11.59 -4.39
CA GLU A 34 -16.50 -12.50 -5.44
C GLU A 34 -14.99 -12.39 -5.67
N TYR A 35 -14.46 -11.16 -5.69
CA TYR A 35 -13.03 -10.93 -5.79
C TYR A 35 -12.24 -11.61 -4.65
N ILE A 36 -12.70 -11.46 -3.41
CA ILE A 36 -12.05 -12.08 -2.24
C ILE A 36 -12.12 -13.60 -2.32
N LYS A 37 -13.22 -14.16 -2.79
CA LYS A 37 -13.34 -15.61 -3.04
C LYS A 37 -12.24 -16.09 -3.97
N TRP A 38 -12.06 -15.44 -5.11
CA TRP A 38 -11.05 -15.84 -6.11
C TRP A 38 -9.62 -15.51 -5.69
N LEU A 39 -9.42 -14.42 -4.97
CA LEU A 39 -8.12 -14.10 -4.38
C LEU A 39 -7.67 -15.19 -3.39
N LYS A 40 -8.55 -15.70 -2.55
CA LYS A 40 -8.24 -16.81 -1.63
C LYS A 40 -7.98 -18.11 -2.40
N TYR A 41 -8.72 -18.36 -3.46
CA TYR A 41 -8.46 -19.51 -4.35
C TYR A 41 -7.04 -19.42 -4.94
N GLU A 42 -6.64 -18.27 -5.50
CA GLU A 42 -5.29 -18.06 -6.02
C GLU A 42 -4.22 -18.33 -4.95
N ILE A 43 -4.38 -17.74 -3.75
CA ILE A 43 -3.45 -17.92 -2.63
C ILE A 43 -3.31 -19.41 -2.27
N LYS A 44 -4.41 -20.15 -2.22
CA LYS A 44 -4.43 -21.58 -1.92
C LYS A 44 -3.71 -22.38 -3.00
N GLU A 45 -4.06 -22.20 -4.27
CA GLU A 45 -3.50 -22.95 -5.38
C GLU A 45 -1.98 -22.77 -5.49
N VAL A 46 -1.51 -21.51 -5.38
CA VAL A 46 -0.08 -21.22 -5.38
C VAL A 46 0.63 -21.82 -4.14
N GLY A 47 0.01 -21.71 -2.97
CA GLY A 47 0.59 -22.19 -1.70
C GLY A 47 0.64 -23.71 -1.59
N THR A 48 -0.26 -24.43 -2.27
CA THR A 48 -0.26 -25.90 -2.32
C THR A 48 0.63 -26.47 -3.43
N GLY A 49 1.26 -25.58 -4.24
CA GLY A 49 2.13 -26.00 -5.35
C GLY A 49 1.35 -26.43 -6.59
N ASN A 50 0.03 -26.21 -6.61
CA ASN A 50 -0.74 -26.37 -7.84
C ASN A 50 -0.35 -25.22 -8.80
N LYS A 51 0.14 -25.58 -9.97
CA LYS A 51 0.58 -24.61 -10.99
C LYS A 51 -0.67 -24.04 -11.68
N LEU A 52 -1.22 -22.95 -11.15
CA LEU A 52 -2.04 -22.06 -11.97
C LEU A 52 -1.13 -21.52 -13.06
N ASP A 53 -1.07 -22.10 -14.25
CA ASP A 53 -0.34 -21.68 -15.45
C ASP A 53 0.91 -20.78 -15.27
N TYR A 54 1.44 -20.71 -14.04
CA TYR A 54 2.69 -20.04 -13.73
C TYR A 54 3.83 -21.01 -14.03
N GLU A 55 4.42 -20.93 -15.23
CA GLU A 55 5.64 -21.69 -15.58
C GLU A 55 6.77 -21.52 -14.54
N ASN A 56 6.63 -20.54 -13.65
CA ASN A 56 7.60 -20.11 -12.64
C ASN A 56 7.04 -20.23 -11.20
N GLY A 57 6.16 -21.19 -10.90
CA GLY A 57 5.62 -21.40 -9.56
C GLY A 57 6.70 -21.60 -8.48
N LEU A 58 6.30 -21.56 -7.24
CA LEU A 58 7.18 -21.79 -6.09
C LEU A 58 7.55 -23.27 -6.01
N ASP A 59 8.76 -23.62 -6.46
CA ASP A 59 9.24 -25.02 -6.54
C ASP A 59 9.55 -25.66 -5.18
N ASP A 60 9.64 -24.87 -4.09
CA ASP A 60 10.12 -25.34 -2.78
C ASP A 60 9.29 -24.81 -1.60
N LEU A 61 9.46 -25.44 -0.44
CA LEU A 61 9.00 -24.95 0.85
C LEU A 61 9.49 -23.52 1.11
N VAL A 62 8.64 -22.55 0.83
CA VAL A 62 8.94 -21.13 1.03
C VAL A 62 8.57 -20.66 2.43
N PHE A 63 9.33 -19.72 2.93
CA PHE A 63 9.14 -19.07 4.21
C PHE A 63 8.81 -17.59 4.02
N VAL A 64 7.62 -17.18 4.47
CA VAL A 64 7.14 -15.81 4.28
C VAL A 64 7.74 -14.91 5.35
N LYS A 65 8.49 -13.89 4.92
CA LYS A 65 9.13 -12.87 5.77
C LYS A 65 8.34 -11.59 5.88
N THR A 66 7.63 -11.23 4.83
CA THR A 66 6.82 -10.02 4.79
C THR A 66 5.49 -10.29 4.09
N ILE A 67 4.43 -9.67 4.60
CA ILE A 67 3.12 -9.60 3.94
C ILE A 67 2.75 -8.12 3.84
N TYR A 68 2.48 -7.66 2.63
CA TYR A 68 2.07 -6.28 2.38
C TYR A 68 0.72 -6.26 1.67
N ILE A 69 -0.30 -5.68 2.32
CA ILE A 69 -1.64 -5.55 1.79
C ILE A 69 -1.84 -4.10 1.36
N GLY A 70 -1.84 -3.89 0.04
CA GLY A 70 -1.85 -2.56 -0.57
C GLY A 70 -2.77 -2.47 -1.78
N GLY A 71 -2.55 -1.43 -2.60
CA GLY A 71 -3.22 -1.24 -3.88
C GLY A 71 -4.11 -0.01 -3.94
N GLY A 72 -5.43 -0.18 -3.99
CA GLY A 72 -6.38 0.93 -3.95
C GLY A 72 -6.52 1.49 -2.54
N THR A 73 -7.35 0.85 -1.75
CA THR A 73 -7.55 1.18 -0.33
C THR A 73 -7.96 -0.09 0.41
N PRO A 74 -7.02 -0.90 0.90
CA PRO A 74 -7.34 -2.13 1.63
C PRO A 74 -8.26 -1.90 2.83
N SER A 75 -8.11 -0.77 3.49
CA SER A 75 -8.97 -0.39 4.61
C SER A 75 -10.39 0.04 4.22
N TYR A 76 -10.72 0.12 2.94
CA TYR A 76 -12.08 0.40 2.48
C TYR A 76 -13.01 -0.81 2.64
N ILE A 77 -12.52 -2.02 2.37
CA ILE A 77 -13.31 -3.25 2.51
C ILE A 77 -13.50 -3.64 3.98
N ASP A 78 -14.45 -4.52 4.27
CA ASP A 78 -14.71 -5.02 5.64
C ASP A 78 -13.48 -5.76 6.20
N SER A 79 -13.19 -5.59 7.50
CA SER A 79 -12.07 -6.25 8.18
C SER A 79 -12.14 -7.77 8.13
N LYS A 80 -13.33 -8.35 8.01
CA LYS A 80 -13.52 -9.79 7.86
C LYS A 80 -12.76 -10.35 6.65
N TYR A 81 -12.78 -9.62 5.52
CA TYR A 81 -12.08 -10.04 4.31
C TYR A 81 -10.56 -10.00 4.46
N ILE A 82 -10.05 -8.96 5.11
CA ILE A 82 -8.61 -8.88 5.42
C ILE A 82 -8.18 -10.03 6.34
N LYS A 83 -8.98 -10.36 7.34
CA LYS A 83 -8.76 -11.51 8.21
C LYS A 83 -8.74 -12.82 7.42
N GLU A 84 -9.74 -13.05 6.56
CA GLU A 84 -9.82 -14.25 5.71
C GLU A 84 -8.59 -14.42 4.80
N ILE A 85 -8.12 -13.32 4.18
CA ILE A 85 -6.92 -13.33 3.34
C ILE A 85 -5.68 -13.73 4.15
N ILE A 86 -5.49 -13.14 5.35
CA ILE A 86 -4.34 -13.46 6.20
C ILE A 86 -4.41 -14.91 6.69
N GLU A 87 -5.60 -15.41 7.03
CA GLU A 87 -5.81 -16.80 7.42
C GLU A 87 -5.49 -17.76 6.27
N GLU A 88 -5.91 -17.42 5.03
CA GLU A 88 -5.59 -18.22 3.84
C GLU A 88 -4.08 -18.28 3.59
N ILE A 89 -3.37 -17.15 3.71
CA ILE A 89 -1.91 -17.11 3.59
C ILE A 89 -1.26 -17.98 4.67
N LYS A 90 -1.68 -17.87 5.93
CA LYS A 90 -1.11 -18.63 7.05
C LYS A 90 -1.39 -20.14 6.95
N THR A 91 -2.47 -20.52 6.27
CA THR A 91 -2.85 -21.92 6.06
C THR A 91 -1.97 -22.59 5.00
N ASN A 92 -1.68 -21.84 3.92
CA ASN A 92 -1.01 -22.40 2.74
C ASN A 92 0.49 -22.10 2.68
N PHE A 93 1.00 -21.17 3.50
CA PHE A 93 2.42 -20.80 3.54
C PHE A 93 2.99 -20.90 4.96
N LYS A 94 4.29 -21.15 5.05
CA LYS A 94 5.01 -21.04 6.33
C LYS A 94 5.31 -19.60 6.66
N VAL A 95 4.52 -19.00 7.56
CA VAL A 95 4.67 -17.62 8.03
C VAL A 95 5.42 -17.61 9.37
N SER A 96 6.48 -16.78 9.48
CA SER A 96 7.23 -16.58 10.73
C SER A 96 6.40 -15.81 11.76
N LYS A 97 6.73 -16.02 13.04
CA LYS A 97 6.20 -15.17 14.12
C LYS A 97 6.68 -13.71 14.01
N ASP A 98 7.87 -13.50 13.41
CA ASP A 98 8.49 -12.18 13.25
C ASP A 98 8.22 -11.56 11.87
N THR A 99 7.27 -12.13 11.12
CA THR A 99 6.84 -11.61 9.82
C THR A 99 6.31 -10.18 9.97
N GLU A 100 6.82 -9.25 9.16
CA GLU A 100 6.23 -7.94 9.02
C GLU A 100 4.93 -8.06 8.21
N VAL A 101 3.81 -7.69 8.80
CA VAL A 101 2.49 -7.69 8.13
C VAL A 101 1.98 -6.26 8.09
N THR A 102 2.01 -5.67 6.91
CA THR A 102 1.61 -4.28 6.66
C THR A 102 0.24 -4.21 6.00
N ILE A 103 -0.58 -3.23 6.41
CA ILE A 103 -1.79 -2.82 5.68
C ILE A 103 -1.79 -1.33 5.42
N GLU A 104 -2.20 -0.93 4.21
CA GLU A 104 -2.46 0.46 3.87
C GLU A 104 -3.82 0.92 4.37
N ILE A 105 -3.84 2.10 4.97
CA ILE A 105 -5.04 2.73 5.54
C ILE A 105 -5.21 4.12 4.96
N ASN A 106 -6.43 4.43 4.50
CA ASN A 106 -6.81 5.81 4.25
C ASN A 106 -7.56 6.39 5.45
N PRO A 107 -7.26 7.64 5.88
CA PRO A 107 -7.99 8.29 6.96
C PRO A 107 -9.50 8.27 6.74
N GLY A 108 -10.27 8.02 7.81
CA GLY A 108 -11.73 7.94 7.74
C GLY A 108 -12.30 6.63 7.19
N THR A 109 -11.47 5.62 6.87
CA THR A 109 -11.94 4.30 6.41
C THR A 109 -11.90 3.22 7.49
N VAL A 110 -11.40 3.54 8.66
CA VAL A 110 -11.28 2.63 9.81
C VAL A 110 -11.90 3.23 11.06
N ASP A 111 -12.43 2.37 11.91
CA ASP A 111 -12.79 2.64 13.28
C ASP A 111 -11.91 1.81 14.24
N LYS A 112 -12.12 1.98 15.53
CA LYS A 112 -11.36 1.29 16.57
C LYS A 112 -11.52 -0.24 16.50
N GLN A 113 -12.73 -0.73 16.19
CA GLN A 113 -12.99 -2.16 16.07
C GLN A 113 -12.24 -2.77 14.90
N LYS A 114 -12.26 -2.11 13.75
CA LYS A 114 -11.55 -2.54 12.54
C LYS A 114 -10.04 -2.62 12.75
N LEU A 115 -9.46 -1.63 13.44
CA LEU A 115 -8.04 -1.63 13.82
C LEU A 115 -7.69 -2.77 14.78
N LEU A 116 -8.57 -3.08 15.75
CA LEU A 116 -8.42 -4.24 16.63
C LEU A 116 -8.48 -5.57 15.86
N ASP A 117 -9.37 -5.68 14.89
CA ASP A 117 -9.48 -6.88 14.05
C ASP A 117 -8.21 -7.08 13.21
N TYR A 118 -7.62 -6.01 12.70
CA TYR A 118 -6.34 -6.07 12.00
C TYR A 118 -5.22 -6.60 12.90
N MET A 119 -5.09 -6.06 14.12
CA MET A 119 -4.09 -6.55 15.08
C MET A 119 -4.30 -8.04 15.44
N LYS A 120 -5.56 -8.44 15.69
CA LYS A 120 -5.89 -9.84 15.99
C LYS A 120 -5.57 -10.78 14.83
N SER A 121 -5.67 -10.31 13.59
CA SER A 121 -5.28 -11.06 12.39
C SER A 121 -3.75 -11.20 12.24
N GLY A 122 -2.97 -10.42 13.01
CA GLY A 122 -1.51 -10.45 13.02
C GLY A 122 -0.87 -9.31 12.23
N ILE A 123 -1.65 -8.31 11.80
CA ILE A 123 -1.09 -7.07 11.23
C ILE A 123 -0.35 -6.33 12.33
N ASN A 124 0.92 -6.00 12.09
CA ASN A 124 1.81 -5.36 13.07
C ASN A 124 2.39 -4.02 12.58
N ARG A 125 2.12 -3.64 11.32
CA ARG A 125 2.50 -2.36 10.73
C ARG A 125 1.31 -1.77 9.96
N VAL A 126 1.07 -0.46 10.11
CA VAL A 126 0.07 0.27 9.32
C VAL A 126 0.73 1.40 8.55
N SER A 127 0.31 1.62 7.29
CA SER A 127 0.72 2.74 6.45
C SER A 127 -0.48 3.66 6.24
N ILE A 128 -0.40 4.91 6.73
CA ILE A 128 -1.53 5.83 6.69
C ILE A 128 -1.30 6.89 5.63
N GLY A 129 -2.12 6.87 4.58
CA GLY A 129 -2.03 7.77 3.44
C GLY A 129 -2.56 9.17 3.73
N LEU A 130 -1.77 10.04 4.35
CA LEU A 130 -2.12 11.43 4.62
C LEU A 130 -1.94 12.33 3.39
N GLN A 131 -0.78 12.28 2.76
CA GLN A 131 -0.30 13.05 1.62
C GLN A 131 0.04 14.51 1.94
N SER A 132 -0.79 15.26 2.66
CA SER A 132 -0.54 16.64 3.10
C SER A 132 -1.26 16.94 4.40
N THR A 133 -0.69 17.86 5.21
CA THR A 133 -1.36 18.42 6.39
C THR A 133 -2.22 19.66 6.07
N ASP A 134 -2.24 20.08 4.81
CA ASP A 134 -3.01 21.23 4.32
C ASP A 134 -4.27 20.72 3.61
N ASP A 135 -5.45 21.03 4.16
CA ASP A 135 -6.75 20.59 3.64
C ASP A 135 -7.06 21.12 2.25
N ASP A 136 -6.55 22.32 1.89
CA ASP A 136 -6.73 22.87 0.56
C ASP A 136 -5.93 22.09 -0.48
N ILE A 137 -4.72 21.66 -0.13
CA ILE A 137 -3.90 20.78 -0.95
C ILE A 137 -4.58 19.41 -1.09
N LEU A 138 -5.05 18.81 0.01
CA LEU A 138 -5.77 17.53 -0.02
C LEU A 138 -6.96 17.59 -0.98
N ARG A 139 -7.75 18.66 -0.93
CA ARG A 139 -8.89 18.87 -1.84
C ARG A 139 -8.45 18.98 -3.31
N LYS A 140 -7.37 19.71 -3.61
CA LYS A 140 -6.84 19.87 -4.96
C LYS A 140 -6.38 18.56 -5.60
N ILE A 141 -5.89 17.62 -4.80
CA ILE A 141 -5.46 16.29 -5.26
C ILE A 141 -6.56 15.22 -5.17
N GLY A 142 -7.81 15.62 -4.85
CA GLY A 142 -8.97 14.72 -4.82
C GLY A 142 -9.02 13.79 -3.60
N ARG A 143 -8.38 14.15 -2.48
CA ARG A 143 -8.54 13.43 -1.21
C ARG A 143 -9.86 13.80 -0.57
N ILE A 144 -10.55 12.79 -0.01
CA ILE A 144 -11.87 12.96 0.64
C ILE A 144 -11.75 13.24 2.14
N HIS A 145 -10.59 12.97 2.72
CA HIS A 145 -10.32 13.21 4.14
C HIS A 145 -9.64 14.56 4.36
N LYS A 146 -9.70 15.05 5.59
CA LYS A 146 -8.99 16.20 6.11
C LYS A 146 -7.86 15.78 7.04
N TYR A 147 -7.03 16.73 7.43
CA TYR A 147 -5.95 16.50 8.41
C TYR A 147 -6.49 15.99 9.76
N ASP A 148 -7.65 16.49 10.21
CA ASP A 148 -8.27 16.03 11.46
C ASP A 148 -8.71 14.54 11.39
N ASP A 149 -9.19 14.06 10.22
CA ASP A 149 -9.52 12.64 10.03
C ASP A 149 -8.27 11.75 10.13
N PHE A 150 -7.15 12.26 9.65
CA PHE A 150 -5.85 11.59 9.82
C PHE A 150 -5.45 11.53 11.30
N LEU A 151 -5.53 12.65 12.02
CA LEU A 151 -5.19 12.69 13.45
C LEU A 151 -6.04 11.70 14.26
N GLN A 152 -7.34 11.63 13.97
CA GLN A 152 -8.23 10.66 14.61
C GLN A 152 -7.79 9.22 14.30
N THR A 153 -7.52 8.91 13.02
CA THR A 153 -7.07 7.58 12.57
C THR A 153 -5.73 7.20 13.23
N TYR A 154 -4.77 8.13 13.25
CA TYR A 154 -3.45 7.93 13.87
C TYR A 154 -3.57 7.65 15.37
N ASN A 155 -4.35 8.47 16.09
CA ASN A 155 -4.54 8.32 17.52
C ASN A 155 -5.27 7.00 17.87
N MET A 156 -6.31 6.63 17.11
CA MET A 156 -6.96 5.34 17.27
C MET A 156 -5.99 4.17 17.04
N ALA A 157 -5.12 4.24 16.03
CA ALA A 157 -4.12 3.20 15.80
C ALA A 157 -3.13 3.07 16.98
N ARG A 158 -2.72 4.20 17.58
CA ARG A 158 -1.90 4.20 18.81
C ARG A 158 -2.65 3.62 20.01
N GLU A 159 -3.91 4.03 20.22
CA GLU A 159 -4.74 3.55 21.34
C GLU A 159 -4.97 2.05 21.30
N VAL A 160 -5.19 1.46 20.11
CA VAL A 160 -5.35 0.01 19.99
C VAL A 160 -4.02 -0.74 20.11
N GLY A 161 -2.88 -0.05 20.06
CA GLY A 161 -1.56 -0.62 20.37
C GLY A 161 -0.59 -0.77 19.21
N PHE A 162 -0.87 -0.23 18.00
CA PHE A 162 0.11 -0.24 16.91
C PHE A 162 1.37 0.54 17.29
N LYS A 163 2.53 -0.15 17.21
CA LYS A 163 3.87 0.39 17.54
C LYS A 163 4.71 0.68 16.30
N ASN A 164 4.24 0.31 15.12
CA ASN A 164 4.88 0.57 13.85
C ASN A 164 3.88 1.23 12.90
N ILE A 165 3.92 2.56 12.86
CA ILE A 165 3.05 3.38 12.03
C ILE A 165 3.89 4.15 11.03
N ASN A 166 3.59 3.96 9.75
CA ASN A 166 4.07 4.81 8.68
C ASN A 166 3.04 5.90 8.37
N VAL A 167 3.54 7.09 8.02
CA VAL A 167 2.74 8.19 7.48
C VAL A 167 3.24 8.50 6.07
N ASP A 168 2.35 8.36 5.08
CA ASP A 168 2.67 8.70 3.70
C ASP A 168 2.39 10.19 3.45
N LEU A 169 3.38 10.88 2.93
CA LEU A 169 3.35 12.27 2.52
C LEU A 169 3.77 12.41 1.07
N MET A 170 3.40 13.51 0.46
CA MET A 170 3.86 13.86 -0.89
C MET A 170 4.44 15.27 -0.91
N LEU A 171 5.42 15.48 -1.77
CA LEU A 171 5.98 16.79 -2.10
C LEU A 171 5.64 17.19 -3.54
N ALA A 172 5.87 18.43 -3.87
CA ALA A 172 5.54 19.06 -5.15
C ALA A 172 4.03 19.05 -5.50
N LEU A 173 3.16 19.00 -4.48
CA LEU A 173 1.72 19.05 -4.66
C LEU A 173 1.23 20.44 -5.10
N PRO A 174 0.08 20.54 -5.82
CA PRO A 174 -0.48 21.83 -6.28
C PRO A 174 -0.70 22.84 -5.15
N GLY A 175 -0.02 23.97 -5.20
CA GLY A 175 -0.10 25.02 -4.19
C GLY A 175 0.70 24.74 -2.90
N GLN A 176 1.49 23.68 -2.89
CA GLN A 176 2.47 23.43 -1.85
C GLN A 176 3.67 24.38 -2.02
N THR A 177 4.21 24.85 -0.91
CA THR A 177 5.42 25.66 -0.87
C THR A 177 6.38 25.08 0.15
N VAL A 178 7.68 25.42 0.04
CA VAL A 178 8.68 24.99 1.02
C VAL A 178 8.28 25.30 2.48
N PRO A 179 7.76 26.52 2.81
CA PRO A 179 7.28 26.83 4.16
C PRO A 179 6.12 25.92 4.61
N LYS A 180 5.12 25.67 3.74
CA LYS A 180 3.99 24.80 4.05
C LYS A 180 4.45 23.34 4.32
N LEU A 181 5.34 22.82 3.47
CA LEU A 181 5.93 21.50 3.67
C LEU A 181 6.66 21.40 5.00
N LYS A 182 7.52 22.38 5.33
CA LYS A 182 8.25 22.43 6.62
C LYS A 182 7.32 22.45 7.81
N GLN A 183 6.20 23.19 7.73
CA GLN A 183 5.19 23.21 8.77
C GLN A 183 4.54 21.84 8.93
N GLY A 184 4.14 21.21 7.83
CA GLY A 184 3.55 19.87 7.83
C GLY A 184 4.50 18.82 8.42
N LEU A 185 5.77 18.83 8.02
CA LEU A 185 6.77 17.92 8.58
C LEU A 185 6.91 18.06 10.10
N LYS A 186 6.94 19.31 10.61
CA LYS A 186 6.98 19.54 12.07
C LYS A 186 5.76 18.95 12.79
N GLN A 187 4.55 19.09 12.20
CA GLN A 187 3.34 18.50 12.75
C GLN A 187 3.42 16.97 12.82
N ILE A 188 3.92 16.33 11.74
CA ILE A 188 4.04 14.87 11.70
C ILE A 188 5.14 14.37 12.63
N ILE A 189 6.31 15.02 12.67
CA ILE A 189 7.39 14.67 13.59
C ILE A 189 6.94 14.73 15.06
N ALA A 190 6.08 15.71 15.41
CA ALA A 190 5.55 15.83 16.77
C ALA A 190 4.67 14.63 17.18
N LEU A 191 4.05 13.92 16.23
CA LEU A 191 3.30 12.68 16.48
C LEU A 191 4.23 11.47 16.72
N LYS A 192 5.51 11.60 16.38
CA LYS A 192 6.55 10.58 16.55
C LYS A 192 6.25 9.23 15.85
N PRO A 193 5.82 9.21 14.58
CA PRO A 193 5.69 7.95 13.87
C PRO A 193 7.05 7.23 13.80
N GLU A 194 7.03 5.93 13.59
CA GLU A 194 8.27 5.14 13.43
C GLU A 194 8.83 5.28 12.03
N HIS A 195 7.95 5.56 11.05
CA HIS A 195 8.31 5.61 9.65
C HIS A 195 7.57 6.76 8.96
N ILE A 196 8.20 7.39 7.98
CA ILE A 196 7.63 8.43 7.13
C ILE A 196 8.04 8.13 5.69
N SER A 197 7.04 7.97 4.81
CA SER A 197 7.25 7.92 3.36
C SER A 197 6.98 9.30 2.78
N LEU A 198 7.87 9.77 1.91
CA LEU A 198 7.69 11.04 1.22
C LEU A 198 8.00 10.88 -0.27
N TYR A 199 6.95 10.91 -1.06
CA TYR A 199 7.01 10.72 -2.51
C TYR A 199 6.93 12.06 -3.23
N SER A 200 7.77 12.29 -4.25
CA SER A 200 7.52 13.37 -5.22
C SER A 200 6.27 13.04 -6.04
N LEU A 201 5.45 14.06 -6.30
CA LEU A 201 4.34 13.91 -7.23
C LEU A 201 4.88 13.63 -8.63
N ILE A 202 4.51 12.49 -9.20
CA ILE A 202 4.69 12.20 -10.62
C ILE A 202 3.36 12.48 -11.33
N LEU A 203 3.43 13.28 -12.40
CA LEU A 203 2.25 13.66 -13.17
C LEU A 203 1.98 12.61 -14.26
N GLU A 204 1.29 11.55 -13.90
CA GLU A 204 1.03 10.41 -14.78
C GLU A 204 -0.04 10.76 -15.84
N GLU A 205 0.21 10.32 -17.09
CA GLU A 205 -0.73 10.48 -18.19
C GLU A 205 -2.08 9.80 -17.90
N GLY A 206 -3.16 10.41 -18.39
CA GLY A 206 -4.51 9.86 -18.20
C GLY A 206 -5.15 10.20 -16.85
N THR A 207 -4.38 10.66 -15.85
CA THR A 207 -4.93 11.06 -14.54
C THR A 207 -5.73 12.36 -14.64
N VAL A 208 -6.66 12.55 -13.71
CA VAL A 208 -7.45 13.80 -13.60
C VAL A 208 -6.54 15.00 -13.35
N LEU A 209 -5.52 14.81 -12.52
CA LEU A 209 -4.58 15.88 -12.18
C LEU A 209 -3.77 16.31 -13.41
N ASN A 210 -3.30 15.36 -14.23
CA ASN A 210 -2.59 15.67 -15.48
C ASN A 210 -3.46 16.54 -16.40
N LYS A 211 -4.72 16.15 -16.62
CA LYS A 211 -5.66 16.93 -17.44
C LYS A 211 -5.85 18.35 -16.90
N LYS A 212 -5.97 18.53 -15.58
CA LYS A 212 -6.12 19.86 -14.96
C LYS A 212 -4.87 20.72 -15.14
N VAL A 213 -3.67 20.15 -15.07
CA VAL A 213 -2.41 20.85 -15.31
C VAL A 213 -2.28 21.23 -16.79
N GLN A 214 -2.56 20.32 -17.72
CA GLN A 214 -2.54 20.59 -19.16
C GLN A 214 -3.51 21.72 -19.55
N ASN A 215 -4.69 21.76 -18.93
CA ASN A 215 -5.70 22.82 -19.12
C ASN A 215 -5.36 24.12 -18.39
N LYS A 216 -4.24 24.20 -17.67
CA LYS A 216 -3.85 25.37 -16.84
C LYS A 216 -4.85 25.72 -15.74
N GLU A 217 -5.64 24.74 -15.28
CA GLU A 217 -6.56 24.89 -14.14
C GLU A 217 -5.80 24.81 -12.80
N ILE A 218 -4.67 24.11 -12.79
CA ILE A 218 -3.81 23.89 -11.63
C ILE A 218 -2.35 24.08 -12.06
N GLU A 219 -1.60 24.77 -11.21
CA GLU A 219 -0.15 24.93 -11.35
C GLU A 219 0.58 24.07 -10.29
N LEU A 220 1.68 23.46 -10.71
CA LEU A 220 2.60 22.74 -9.84
C LEU A 220 3.77 23.63 -9.42
N PRO A 221 4.43 23.35 -8.31
CA PRO A 221 5.73 23.96 -8.00
C PRO A 221 6.73 23.72 -9.15
N ASP A 222 7.65 24.63 -9.35
CA ASP A 222 8.73 24.44 -10.32
C ASP A 222 9.77 23.39 -9.81
N GLU A 223 10.64 22.95 -10.73
CA GLU A 223 11.65 21.93 -10.43
C GLU A 223 12.64 22.36 -9.33
N ASP A 224 12.94 23.67 -9.24
CA ASP A 224 13.84 24.19 -8.21
C ASP A 224 13.18 24.17 -6.83
N ASP A 225 11.88 24.47 -6.76
CA ASP A 225 11.12 24.38 -5.53
C ASP A 225 10.90 22.91 -5.11
N GLU A 226 10.62 22.00 -6.06
CA GLU A 226 10.56 20.57 -5.77
C GLU A 226 11.90 20.06 -5.21
N ARG A 227 13.02 20.40 -5.83
CA ARG A 227 14.36 20.04 -5.37
C ARG A 227 14.64 20.58 -3.97
N LYS A 228 14.27 21.84 -3.70
CA LYS A 228 14.38 22.42 -2.35
C LYS A 228 13.51 21.69 -1.34
N MET A 229 12.27 21.34 -1.71
CA MET A 229 11.38 20.55 -0.85
C MET A 229 12.00 19.21 -0.47
N TYR A 230 12.58 18.48 -1.42
CA TYR A 230 13.24 17.20 -1.17
C TYR A 230 14.42 17.34 -0.19
N TRP A 231 15.35 18.27 -0.44
CA TRP A 231 16.53 18.45 0.40
C TRP A 231 16.18 18.97 1.80
N GLU A 232 15.22 19.88 1.90
CA GLU A 232 14.73 20.37 3.20
C GLU A 232 14.05 19.26 4.00
N THR A 233 13.27 18.39 3.33
CA THR A 233 12.68 17.23 4.00
C THR A 233 13.73 16.31 4.54
N LYS A 234 14.71 15.92 3.72
CA LYS A 234 15.80 15.06 4.16
C LYS A 234 16.49 15.66 5.39
N ARG A 235 16.91 16.91 5.32
CA ARG A 235 17.57 17.60 6.43
C ARG A 235 16.72 17.59 7.72
N ILE A 236 15.44 17.97 7.61
CA ILE A 236 14.54 18.06 8.76
C ILE A 236 14.29 16.69 9.40
N LEU A 237 14.08 15.64 8.60
CA LEU A 237 13.83 14.30 9.13
C LEU A 237 15.09 13.69 9.74
N GLU A 238 16.27 13.90 9.13
CA GLU A 238 17.55 13.45 9.71
C GLU A 238 17.84 14.17 11.03
N GLU A 239 17.62 15.49 11.13
CA GLU A 239 17.73 16.26 12.39
C GLU A 239 16.73 15.77 13.46
N ALA A 240 15.58 15.23 13.06
CA ALA A 240 14.60 14.63 13.95
C ALA A 240 14.91 13.16 14.34
N GLY A 241 16.04 12.61 13.87
CA GLY A 241 16.52 11.27 14.19
C GLY A 241 15.97 10.14 13.30
N TYR A 242 15.42 10.47 12.15
CA TYR A 242 15.06 9.47 11.15
C TYR A 242 16.25 9.16 10.24
N ILE A 243 16.39 7.91 9.86
CA ILE A 243 17.38 7.44 8.89
C ILE A 243 16.74 7.44 7.50
N HIS A 244 17.36 8.15 6.56
CA HIS A 244 17.00 8.07 5.15
C HIS A 244 17.59 6.78 4.57
N TYR A 245 16.81 5.72 4.42
CA TYR A 245 17.34 4.41 4.07
C TYR A 245 17.13 4.03 2.59
N GLU A 246 16.25 4.74 1.88
CA GLU A 246 16.08 4.68 0.42
C GLU A 246 15.43 5.99 -0.07
N ILE A 247 15.17 6.13 -1.38
CA ILE A 247 14.85 7.42 -2.03
C ILE A 247 13.70 8.18 -1.36
N SER A 248 12.62 7.48 -1.00
CA SER A 248 11.39 8.09 -0.50
C SER A 248 11.10 7.81 0.98
N ASN A 249 11.87 6.94 1.62
CA ASN A 249 11.51 6.42 2.93
C ASN A 249 12.52 6.78 4.04
N PHE A 250 11.95 7.19 5.16
CA PHE A 250 12.65 7.58 6.37
C PHE A 250 12.11 6.79 7.57
N ALA A 251 12.98 6.24 8.39
CA ALA A 251 12.56 5.44 9.53
C ALA A 251 13.41 5.71 10.76
N LYS A 252 12.86 5.49 11.95
CA LYS A 252 13.64 5.28 13.15
C LYS A 252 14.40 3.96 13.02
N LYS A 253 15.59 3.86 13.61
CA LYS A 253 16.43 2.65 13.55
C LYS A 253 15.63 1.39 13.93
N GLY A 254 15.58 0.41 13.02
CA GLY A 254 14.90 -0.87 13.19
C GLY A 254 13.42 -0.86 12.81
N TYR A 255 12.93 0.26 12.22
CA TYR A 255 11.56 0.40 11.72
C TYR A 255 11.51 0.63 10.19
N GLU A 256 12.62 0.37 9.51
CA GLU A 256 12.66 0.35 8.05
C GLU A 256 11.64 -0.69 7.54
N SER A 257 10.88 -0.36 6.49
CA SER A 257 9.95 -1.33 5.89
C SER A 257 10.71 -2.51 5.31
N LYS A 258 10.57 -3.68 5.91
CA LYS A 258 11.26 -4.89 5.47
C LYS A 258 10.83 -5.29 4.06
N HIS A 259 9.53 -5.16 3.77
CA HIS A 259 8.99 -5.47 2.44
C HIS A 259 9.60 -4.57 1.35
N ASN A 260 9.66 -3.25 1.59
CA ASN A 260 10.26 -2.32 0.64
C ASN A 260 11.77 -2.58 0.46
N LEU A 261 12.49 -2.82 1.57
CA LEU A 261 13.92 -3.16 1.50
C LEU A 261 14.16 -4.46 0.72
N ASP A 262 13.30 -5.46 0.90
CA ASP A 262 13.41 -6.71 0.15
C ASP A 262 13.21 -6.47 -1.35
N CYS A 263 12.24 -5.61 -1.75
CA CYS A 263 12.06 -5.21 -3.14
C CYS A 263 13.28 -4.47 -3.70
N TRP A 264 13.86 -3.51 -2.95
CA TRP A 264 15.09 -2.79 -3.35
C TRP A 264 16.30 -3.72 -3.48
N ASN A 265 16.39 -4.72 -2.61
CA ASN A 265 17.44 -5.74 -2.65
C ASN A 265 17.16 -6.88 -3.65
N GLN A 266 16.15 -6.73 -4.50
CA GLN A 266 15.76 -7.73 -5.50
C GLN A 266 15.48 -9.11 -4.88
N LYS A 267 14.95 -9.14 -3.66
CA LYS A 267 14.43 -10.36 -3.05
C LYS A 267 13.14 -10.78 -3.76
N GLU A 268 12.89 -12.06 -3.74
CA GLU A 268 11.70 -12.61 -4.36
C GLU A 268 10.44 -12.30 -3.56
N TYR A 269 9.37 -12.04 -4.30
CA TYR A 269 8.04 -11.89 -3.73
C TYR A 269 6.98 -12.42 -4.70
N MET A 270 5.87 -12.88 -4.13
CA MET A 270 4.68 -13.30 -4.84
C MET A 270 3.57 -12.28 -4.63
N GLY A 271 2.99 -11.80 -5.73
CA GLY A 271 1.84 -10.91 -5.72
C GLY A 271 0.56 -11.67 -5.99
N PHE A 272 -0.48 -11.39 -5.23
CA PHE A 272 -1.82 -11.96 -5.36
C PHE A 272 -2.86 -10.87 -5.63
N GLY A 273 -3.85 -11.19 -6.45
CA GLY A 273 -4.92 -10.29 -6.84
C GLY A 273 -4.69 -9.60 -8.17
N ALA A 274 -5.73 -8.97 -8.70
CA ALA A 274 -5.70 -8.25 -9.97
C ALA A 274 -4.57 -7.21 -9.98
N SER A 275 -3.81 -7.16 -11.07
CA SER A 275 -2.69 -6.23 -11.25
C SER A 275 -1.50 -6.43 -10.29
N ALA A 276 -1.53 -7.43 -9.41
CA ALA A 276 -0.41 -7.71 -8.53
C ALA A 276 0.82 -8.16 -9.34
N HIS A 277 1.98 -7.58 -9.02
CA HIS A 277 3.25 -7.99 -9.60
C HIS A 277 3.94 -9.01 -8.72
N SER A 278 4.70 -9.91 -9.35
CA SER A 278 5.54 -10.91 -8.73
C SER A 278 6.96 -10.82 -9.25
N TYR A 279 7.92 -11.27 -8.45
CA TYR A 279 9.30 -11.46 -8.85
C TYR A 279 9.81 -12.77 -8.23
N THR A 280 9.93 -13.81 -9.03
CA THR A 280 10.42 -15.12 -8.61
C THR A 280 11.33 -15.71 -9.70
N ASN A 281 12.35 -16.46 -9.30
CA ASN A 281 13.28 -17.14 -10.24
C ASN A 281 13.87 -16.18 -11.32
N ASN A 282 14.17 -14.92 -10.91
CA ASN A 282 14.66 -13.85 -11.81
C ASN A 282 13.66 -13.43 -12.91
N VAL A 283 12.39 -13.80 -12.81
CA VAL A 283 11.34 -13.39 -13.74
C VAL A 283 10.37 -12.47 -13.04
N ARG A 284 10.02 -11.36 -13.71
CA ARG A 284 8.96 -10.44 -13.29
C ARG A 284 7.72 -10.70 -14.12
N PHE A 285 6.59 -10.85 -13.46
CA PHE A 285 5.29 -11.01 -14.11
C PHE A 285 4.20 -10.33 -13.29
N SER A 286 3.03 -10.17 -13.86
CA SER A 286 1.88 -9.56 -13.20
C SER A 286 0.60 -10.29 -13.54
N ASN A 287 -0.35 -10.22 -12.64
CA ASN A 287 -1.72 -10.66 -12.89
C ASN A 287 -2.44 -9.68 -13.82
N ILE A 288 -3.55 -10.13 -14.39
CA ILE A 288 -4.45 -9.33 -15.23
C ILE A 288 -4.94 -8.10 -14.46
N ASP A 289 -4.99 -6.94 -15.13
CA ASP A 289 -5.28 -5.65 -14.49
C ASP A 289 -6.72 -5.51 -14.01
N SER A 290 -7.71 -5.92 -14.83
CA SER A 290 -9.12 -5.70 -14.52
C SER A 290 -9.63 -6.70 -13.50
N ILE A 291 -10.51 -6.26 -12.60
CA ILE A 291 -11.13 -7.11 -11.57
C ILE A 291 -11.96 -8.22 -12.25
N GLU A 292 -12.74 -7.85 -13.25
CA GLU A 292 -13.64 -8.76 -13.97
C GLU A 292 -12.86 -9.84 -14.73
N ASP A 293 -11.79 -9.45 -15.43
CA ASP A 293 -10.98 -10.39 -16.19
C ASP A 293 -10.16 -11.31 -15.27
N TYR A 294 -9.69 -10.78 -14.13
CA TYR A 294 -9.01 -11.57 -13.09
C TYR A 294 -9.94 -12.67 -12.54
N ILE A 295 -11.17 -12.33 -12.17
CA ILE A 295 -12.17 -13.29 -11.71
C ILE A 295 -12.48 -14.35 -12.78
N THR A 296 -12.67 -13.90 -14.01
CA THR A 296 -12.97 -14.77 -15.16
C THR A 296 -11.83 -15.75 -15.44
N CYS A 297 -10.59 -15.27 -15.42
CA CYS A 297 -9.40 -16.11 -15.63
C CYS A 297 -9.31 -17.24 -14.60
N LEU A 298 -9.49 -16.93 -13.33
CA LEU A 298 -9.42 -17.93 -12.25
C LEU A 298 -10.62 -18.91 -12.29
N LEU A 299 -11.81 -18.45 -12.70
CA LEU A 299 -12.98 -19.30 -12.90
C LEU A 299 -12.68 -20.39 -13.95
N TYR A 300 -12.18 -19.99 -15.12
CA TYR A 300 -11.85 -20.96 -16.19
C TYR A 300 -10.73 -21.93 -15.77
N THR A 301 -9.76 -21.45 -15.02
CA THR A 301 -8.67 -22.32 -14.53
C THR A 301 -9.18 -23.35 -13.51
N SER A 302 -10.16 -22.98 -12.67
CA SER A 302 -10.74 -23.91 -11.70
C SER A 302 -11.60 -24.99 -12.39
N ASP A 303 -12.41 -24.61 -13.39
CA ASP A 303 -13.24 -25.56 -14.12
C ASP A 303 -12.39 -26.58 -14.90
N ALA A 304 -11.28 -26.14 -15.49
CA ALA A 304 -10.34 -27.04 -16.17
C ALA A 304 -9.62 -28.02 -15.22
N ALA A 305 -9.42 -27.63 -13.95
CA ALA A 305 -8.82 -28.51 -12.95
C ALA A 305 -9.79 -29.55 -12.40
N ASP A 306 -11.09 -29.28 -12.41
CA ASP A 306 -12.14 -30.24 -11.97
C ASP A 306 -12.48 -31.29 -13.06
N GLU A 307 -12.05 -31.08 -14.31
CA GLU A 307 -12.23 -32.01 -15.42
C GLU A 307 -11.07 -33.05 -15.60
N LEU A 308 -9.98 -32.93 -14.82
CA LEU A 308 -8.82 -33.84 -14.83
C LEU A 308 -8.81 -34.77 -13.63
#